data_f16695fc445f2f8a7c437ade6d037eed
#
_entry.id   f16695fc445f2f8a7c437ade6d037eed
#
_cell.length_a   1.000
_cell.length_b   1.000
_cell.length_c   1.000
_cell.angle_alpha   90.00
_cell.angle_beta   90.00
_cell.angle_gamma   90.00
#
_symmetry.space_group_name_H-M   'P 1'
#
loop_
_entity.id
_entity.type
_entity.pdbx_description
1 polymer ?
#
loop_
_entity_poly.entity_id
_entity_poly.type
_entity_poly.pdbx_seq_one_letter_code
_entity_poly.pdbx_strand_id
1 'polypeptide(L)'
;NISAARVDYYHIQALWKLLRWAPRNLLSDPLLKDLSFDEAIALGKEQDVPPLASATEERHRRFLVAFFNHLVNGQAIDVSPMKAFRKPKKDDTIDPDKAIRLFEDADLQAIFDPATFIPWATKPQYWWAPMIGLYTGARVNEVCQLKLTDIIEERGIWCIAFQKTVDKDLDADPKKRRRSRQSMKGAGCMRIIPIAKPLLEAGFLEFVEDMKETGHPRLFPLLSAGVNRTTGETNARYSQQFVVDFGRYLKSLGFAKGIGFHAFRHTLATELDVNDVPEKEIALVTGHSTDPRDRVQVLRQHYLHKKPQVTRSKQISALELYQPNVELPRYQRGQFASCLADSNKFYP
;
A
#
# COMPACT_ATOMS: atom_id res chain seq x y z
N ASN A 1 5.93 -23.36 -30.35
CA ASN A 1 5.10 -23.86 -29.24
C ASN A 1 5.53 -25.28 -28.89
N ILE A 2 5.93 -25.47 -27.62
CA ILE A 2 6.23 -26.81 -27.05
C ILE A 2 5.29 -27.09 -25.88
N SER A 3 4.94 -28.36 -25.67
CA SER A 3 4.17 -28.75 -24.50
C SER A 3 4.95 -28.46 -23.21
N ALA A 4 4.27 -28.04 -22.15
CA ALA A 4 4.89 -27.82 -20.84
C ALA A 4 5.65 -29.05 -20.33
N ALA A 5 5.22 -30.26 -20.71
CA ALA A 5 5.88 -31.53 -20.39
C ALA A 5 7.26 -31.70 -21.10
N ARG A 6 7.53 -30.93 -22.13
CA ARG A 6 8.82 -30.96 -22.85
C ARG A 6 9.74 -29.81 -22.47
N VAL A 7 9.32 -28.92 -21.58
CA VAL A 7 10.14 -27.81 -21.10
C VAL A 7 11.15 -28.34 -20.09
N ASP A 8 12.42 -28.18 -20.42
CA ASP A 8 13.54 -28.55 -19.57
C ASP A 8 14.30 -27.32 -19.03
N TYR A 9 15.36 -27.57 -18.30
CA TYR A 9 16.24 -26.53 -17.74
C TYR A 9 16.84 -25.60 -18.81
N TYR A 10 17.20 -26.12 -19.98
CA TYR A 10 17.81 -25.33 -21.06
C TYR A 10 16.82 -24.36 -21.69
N HIS A 11 15.57 -24.77 -21.81
CA HIS A 11 14.48 -23.89 -22.25
C HIS A 11 14.28 -22.74 -21.27
N ILE A 12 14.32 -23.01 -19.96
CA ILE A 12 14.22 -21.97 -18.93
C ILE A 12 15.41 -21.02 -19.00
N GLN A 13 16.62 -21.53 -19.17
CA GLN A 13 17.82 -20.69 -19.35
C GLN A 13 17.73 -19.78 -20.60
N ALA A 14 17.29 -20.34 -21.72
CA ALA A 14 17.12 -19.57 -22.95
C ALA A 14 16.09 -18.45 -22.77
N LEU A 15 14.92 -18.76 -22.18
CA LEU A 15 13.91 -17.78 -21.85
C LEU A 15 14.47 -16.67 -20.94
N TRP A 16 15.25 -17.05 -19.91
CA TRP A 16 15.81 -16.09 -18.96
C TRP A 16 16.77 -15.11 -19.62
N LYS A 17 17.60 -15.59 -20.55
CA LYS A 17 18.49 -14.73 -21.36
C LYS A 17 17.73 -13.77 -22.26
N LEU A 18 16.58 -14.18 -22.79
CA LEU A 18 15.73 -13.32 -23.62
C LEU A 18 15.01 -12.26 -22.79
N LEU A 19 14.56 -12.60 -21.57
CA LEU A 19 13.88 -11.66 -20.66
C LEU A 19 14.72 -10.43 -20.33
N ARG A 20 16.05 -10.51 -20.41
CA ARG A 20 16.96 -9.35 -20.28
C ARG A 20 16.57 -8.22 -21.25
N TRP A 21 16.07 -8.56 -22.42
CA TRP A 21 15.75 -7.65 -23.51
C TRP A 21 14.26 -7.31 -23.60
N ALA A 22 13.44 -7.82 -22.70
CA ALA A 22 12.01 -7.58 -22.73
C ALA A 22 11.68 -6.12 -22.39
N PRO A 23 10.99 -5.37 -23.26
CA PRO A 23 10.56 -4.00 -22.96
C PRO A 23 9.64 -3.98 -21.74
N ARG A 24 9.70 -2.89 -20.98
CA ARG A 24 8.78 -2.69 -19.84
C ARG A 24 7.36 -2.48 -20.36
N ASN A 25 6.39 -2.98 -19.58
CA ASN A 25 4.97 -2.80 -19.87
C ASN A 25 4.49 -3.42 -21.20
N LEU A 26 5.17 -4.43 -21.73
CA LEU A 26 4.86 -5.07 -23.02
C LEU A 26 3.36 -5.31 -23.25
N LEU A 27 2.63 -5.82 -22.25
CA LEU A 27 1.20 -6.13 -22.37
C LEU A 27 0.26 -4.94 -22.15
N SER A 28 0.76 -3.81 -21.68
CA SER A 28 -0.06 -2.64 -21.32
C SER A 28 0.26 -1.40 -22.16
N ASP A 29 1.39 -1.39 -22.85
CA ASP A 29 1.76 -0.30 -23.74
C ASP A 29 1.02 -0.46 -25.08
N PRO A 30 0.25 0.54 -25.53
CA PRO A 30 -0.48 0.49 -26.80
C PRO A 30 0.39 0.19 -28.03
N LEU A 31 1.67 0.59 -28.00
CA LEU A 31 2.62 0.37 -29.08
C LEU A 31 3.26 -1.02 -29.08
N LEU A 32 3.25 -1.70 -27.93
CA LEU A 32 3.95 -2.97 -27.74
C LEU A 32 3.01 -4.16 -27.59
N LYS A 33 1.75 -3.92 -27.16
CA LYS A 33 0.80 -4.99 -26.78
C LYS A 33 0.46 -5.98 -27.88
N ASP A 34 0.57 -5.55 -29.14
CA ASP A 34 0.22 -6.35 -30.32
C ASP A 34 1.45 -7.05 -30.95
N LEU A 35 2.67 -6.79 -30.42
CA LEU A 35 3.88 -7.48 -30.85
C LEU A 35 3.93 -8.91 -30.32
N SER A 36 4.44 -9.82 -31.14
CA SER A 36 4.86 -11.14 -30.66
C SER A 36 6.02 -11.02 -29.67
N PHE A 37 6.25 -12.06 -28.88
CA PHE A 37 7.38 -12.06 -27.93
C PHE A 37 8.73 -11.86 -28.64
N ASP A 38 8.93 -12.50 -29.78
CA ASP A 38 10.18 -12.41 -30.53
C ASP A 38 10.41 -11.00 -31.11
N GLU A 39 9.36 -10.36 -31.64
CA GLU A 39 9.40 -8.97 -32.11
C GLU A 39 9.71 -8.00 -30.98
N ALA A 40 9.07 -8.19 -29.82
CA ALA A 40 9.33 -7.38 -28.66
C ALA A 40 10.77 -7.51 -28.15
N ILE A 41 11.34 -8.72 -28.17
CA ILE A 41 12.74 -8.96 -27.81
C ILE A 41 13.69 -8.34 -28.83
N ALA A 42 13.37 -8.43 -30.14
CA ALA A 42 14.15 -7.79 -31.18
C ALA A 42 14.21 -6.28 -31.01
N LEU A 43 13.04 -5.66 -30.78
CA LEU A 43 12.91 -4.23 -30.48
C LEU A 43 13.70 -3.84 -29.23
N GLY A 44 13.62 -4.64 -28.17
CA GLY A 44 14.34 -4.39 -26.93
C GLY A 44 15.86 -4.47 -27.09
N LYS A 45 16.37 -5.32 -27.99
CA LYS A 45 17.79 -5.38 -28.35
C LYS A 45 18.22 -4.17 -29.17
N GLU A 46 17.40 -3.78 -30.15
CA GLU A 46 17.65 -2.61 -30.99
C GLU A 46 17.72 -1.31 -30.15
N GLN A 47 16.82 -1.16 -29.18
CA GLN A 47 16.76 -0.01 -28.32
C GLN A 47 17.68 -0.07 -27.09
N ASP A 48 18.47 -1.13 -26.95
CA ASP A 48 19.30 -1.41 -25.77
C ASP A 48 18.55 -1.15 -24.45
N VAL A 49 17.36 -1.73 -24.33
CA VAL A 49 16.52 -1.50 -23.14
C VAL A 49 17.24 -1.91 -21.85
N PRO A 50 17.10 -1.13 -20.76
CA PRO A 50 17.75 -1.47 -19.51
C PRO A 50 17.20 -2.79 -18.96
N PRO A 51 18.03 -3.58 -18.26
CA PRO A 51 17.62 -4.87 -17.70
C PRO A 51 16.44 -4.73 -16.74
N LEU A 52 15.70 -5.81 -16.59
CA LEU A 52 14.66 -5.87 -15.59
C LEU A 52 15.25 -5.69 -14.18
N ALA A 53 14.55 -4.95 -13.33
CA ALA A 53 14.95 -4.85 -11.95
C ALA A 53 14.95 -6.24 -11.28
N SER A 54 15.96 -6.52 -10.46
CA SER A 54 16.16 -7.79 -9.74
C SER A 54 14.91 -8.30 -9.01
N ALA A 55 14.10 -7.37 -8.45
CA ALA A 55 12.81 -7.71 -7.82
C ALA A 55 11.75 -8.19 -8.86
N THR A 56 11.79 -7.67 -10.09
CA THR A 56 10.90 -8.10 -11.18
C THR A 56 11.32 -9.46 -11.71
N GLU A 57 12.61 -9.69 -11.91
CA GLU A 57 13.14 -11.01 -12.26
C GLU A 57 12.77 -12.08 -11.23
N GLU A 58 12.94 -11.77 -9.94
CA GLU A 58 12.56 -12.69 -8.87
C GLU A 58 11.05 -12.98 -8.88
N ARG A 59 10.23 -12.00 -9.21
CA ARG A 59 8.78 -12.20 -9.36
C ARG A 59 8.46 -13.16 -10.49
N HIS A 60 9.11 -12.99 -11.67
CA HIS A 60 8.95 -13.91 -12.80
C HIS A 60 9.41 -15.32 -12.43
N ARG A 61 10.56 -15.44 -11.77
CA ARG A 61 11.06 -16.72 -11.29
C ARG A 61 10.04 -17.42 -10.37
N ARG A 62 9.46 -16.70 -9.41
CA ARG A 62 8.45 -17.25 -8.51
C ARG A 62 7.20 -17.75 -9.23
N PHE A 63 6.75 -17.02 -10.26
CA PHE A 63 5.62 -17.46 -11.06
C PHE A 63 5.93 -18.75 -11.84
N LEU A 64 7.10 -18.85 -12.44
CA LEU A 64 7.52 -20.06 -13.14
C LEU A 64 7.66 -21.24 -12.18
N VAL A 65 8.27 -21.04 -11.00
CA VAL A 65 8.34 -22.07 -9.94
C VAL A 65 6.94 -22.53 -9.53
N ALA A 66 6.02 -21.61 -9.26
CA ALA A 66 4.65 -21.92 -8.86
C ALA A 66 3.91 -22.71 -9.96
N PHE A 67 4.05 -22.28 -11.23
CA PHE A 67 3.43 -22.94 -12.37
C PHE A 67 3.93 -24.38 -12.54
N PHE A 68 5.24 -24.60 -12.59
CA PHE A 68 5.78 -25.94 -12.76
C PHE A 68 5.55 -26.84 -11.55
N ASN A 69 5.57 -26.29 -10.34
CA ASN A 69 5.18 -27.06 -9.14
C ASN A 69 3.70 -27.46 -9.18
N HIS A 70 2.81 -26.61 -9.71
CA HIS A 70 1.41 -26.98 -9.93
C HIS A 70 1.29 -28.15 -10.91
N LEU A 71 2.06 -28.16 -12.01
CA LEU A 71 2.08 -29.26 -12.96
C LEU A 71 2.63 -30.57 -12.36
N VAL A 72 3.66 -30.49 -11.50
CA VAL A 72 4.18 -31.66 -10.77
C VAL A 72 3.13 -32.21 -9.80
N ASN A 73 2.50 -31.34 -9.01
CA ASN A 73 1.47 -31.73 -8.05
C ASN A 73 0.23 -32.33 -8.74
N GLY A 74 -0.09 -31.85 -9.94
CA GLY A 74 -1.16 -32.38 -10.79
C GLY A 74 -0.75 -33.60 -11.63
N GLN A 75 0.47 -34.14 -11.42
CA GLN A 75 1.02 -35.30 -12.15
C GLN A 75 1.07 -35.13 -13.67
N ALA A 76 1.10 -33.88 -14.16
CA ALA A 76 1.25 -33.57 -15.58
C ALA A 76 2.71 -33.63 -16.06
N ILE A 77 3.66 -33.48 -15.13
CA ILE A 77 5.10 -33.65 -15.32
C ILE A 77 5.71 -34.27 -14.05
N ASP A 78 6.78 -35.04 -14.22
CA ASP A 78 7.43 -35.70 -13.07
C ASP A 78 8.35 -34.79 -12.28
N VAL A 79 9.04 -33.88 -12.96
CA VAL A 79 10.04 -32.99 -12.35
C VAL A 79 9.93 -31.58 -12.88
N SER A 80 9.96 -30.61 -11.98
CA SER A 80 9.97 -29.21 -12.33
C SER A 80 11.31 -28.80 -12.98
N PRO A 81 11.32 -28.19 -14.19
CA PRO A 81 12.54 -27.67 -14.79
C PRO A 81 13.16 -26.51 -13.99
N MET A 82 12.40 -25.93 -13.08
CA MET A 82 12.88 -24.88 -12.17
C MET A 82 13.66 -25.42 -10.98
N LYS A 83 13.69 -26.75 -10.75
CA LYS A 83 14.38 -27.36 -9.59
C LYS A 83 15.89 -27.07 -9.59
N ALA A 84 16.50 -27.12 -10.76
CA ALA A 84 17.92 -26.83 -10.95
C ALA A 84 18.23 -25.35 -11.22
N PHE A 85 17.18 -24.55 -11.52
CA PHE A 85 17.36 -23.14 -11.88
C PHE A 85 17.68 -22.31 -10.64
N ARG A 86 18.97 -21.95 -10.48
CA ARG A 86 19.45 -21.11 -9.42
C ARG A 86 19.19 -19.65 -9.75
N LYS A 87 18.83 -18.89 -8.74
CA LYS A 87 18.74 -17.42 -8.84
C LYS A 87 20.10 -16.87 -9.28
N PRO A 88 20.14 -15.98 -10.28
CA PRO A 88 21.35 -15.21 -10.56
C PRO A 88 21.84 -14.55 -9.27
N LYS A 89 23.15 -14.52 -9.04
CA LYS A 89 23.70 -13.79 -7.91
C LYS A 89 23.21 -12.37 -7.97
N LYS A 90 22.64 -11.89 -6.87
CA LYS A 90 22.26 -10.49 -6.74
C LYS A 90 23.54 -9.68 -6.85
N ASP A 91 23.54 -8.76 -7.79
CA ASP A 91 24.55 -7.71 -7.76
C ASP A 91 24.25 -6.86 -6.53
N ASP A 92 25.09 -6.96 -5.51
CA ASP A 92 24.95 -6.24 -4.25
C ASP A 92 25.45 -4.78 -4.38
N THR A 93 25.79 -4.34 -5.60
CA THR A 93 26.04 -2.93 -5.85
C THR A 93 24.77 -2.15 -5.53
N ILE A 94 24.87 -1.29 -4.52
CA ILE A 94 23.84 -0.34 -4.18
C ILE A 94 23.76 0.62 -5.36
N ASP A 95 22.65 0.55 -6.10
CA ASP A 95 22.33 1.52 -7.12
C ASP A 95 22.09 2.88 -6.43
N PRO A 96 23.01 3.86 -6.58
CA PRO A 96 22.86 5.14 -5.91
C PRO A 96 21.58 5.89 -6.34
N ASP A 97 21.01 5.56 -7.50
CA ASP A 97 19.72 6.09 -7.98
C ASP A 97 18.50 5.38 -7.33
N LYS A 98 18.72 4.32 -6.56
CA LYS A 98 17.70 3.78 -5.67
C LYS A 98 17.69 4.52 -4.34
N ALA A 99 17.78 5.83 -4.41
CA ALA A 99 17.63 6.72 -3.26
C ALA A 99 16.42 6.29 -2.42
N ILE A 100 16.62 6.29 -1.12
CA ILE A 100 15.56 6.09 -0.14
C ILE A 100 14.45 7.09 -0.46
N ARG A 101 13.28 6.60 -0.84
CA ARG A 101 12.14 7.43 -1.26
C ARG A 101 11.39 7.89 -0.02
N LEU A 102 11.96 8.85 0.70
CA LEU A 102 11.33 9.54 1.81
C LEU A 102 11.00 10.98 1.41
N PHE A 103 10.17 11.65 2.18
CA PHE A 103 9.93 13.08 2.08
C PHE A 103 10.77 13.79 3.12
N GLU A 104 11.51 14.79 2.69
CA GLU A 104 12.17 15.76 3.57
C GLU A 104 11.18 16.85 4.02
N ASP A 105 11.57 17.66 4.99
CA ASP A 105 10.71 18.75 5.49
C ASP A 105 10.26 19.71 4.38
N ALA A 106 11.17 20.06 3.47
CA ALA A 106 10.82 20.92 2.32
C ALA A 106 9.78 20.24 1.40
N ASP A 107 9.86 18.92 1.23
CA ASP A 107 8.89 18.15 0.46
C ASP A 107 7.52 18.16 1.15
N LEU A 108 7.50 17.96 2.47
CA LEU A 108 6.27 17.98 3.25
C LEU A 108 5.61 19.37 3.23
N GLN A 109 6.40 20.43 3.35
CA GLN A 109 5.92 21.81 3.21
C GLN A 109 5.31 22.05 1.83
N ALA A 110 5.96 21.57 0.76
CA ALA A 110 5.42 21.70 -0.60
C ALA A 110 4.13 20.87 -0.81
N ILE A 111 4.06 19.66 -0.24
CA ILE A 111 2.86 18.79 -0.33
C ILE A 111 1.67 19.42 0.39
N PHE A 112 1.86 20.03 1.55
CA PHE A 112 0.78 20.57 2.38
C PHE A 112 0.67 22.11 2.29
N ASP A 113 1.35 22.75 1.34
CA ASP A 113 1.20 24.17 1.07
C ASP A 113 -0.28 24.50 0.79
N PRO A 114 -0.93 25.36 1.59
CA PRO A 114 -2.33 25.70 1.42
C PRO A 114 -2.68 26.18 0.02
N ALA A 115 -1.77 26.85 -0.68
CA ALA A 115 -2.00 27.39 -2.01
C ALA A 115 -2.19 26.30 -3.08
N THR A 116 -1.59 25.13 -2.91
CA THR A 116 -1.65 24.00 -3.84
C THR A 116 -2.49 22.85 -3.29
N PHE A 117 -2.39 22.58 -1.99
CA PHE A 117 -3.08 21.47 -1.34
C PHE A 117 -4.60 21.67 -1.27
N ILE A 118 -5.07 22.85 -0.82
CA ILE A 118 -6.50 23.11 -0.66
C ILE A 118 -7.27 23.01 -2.00
N PRO A 119 -6.79 23.60 -3.11
CA PRO A 119 -7.45 23.45 -4.41
C PRO A 119 -7.45 22.00 -4.94
N TRP A 120 -6.45 21.19 -4.59
CA TRP A 120 -6.40 19.79 -4.96
C TRP A 120 -7.27 18.90 -4.05
N ALA A 121 -7.26 19.16 -2.75
CA ALA A 121 -7.88 18.32 -1.72
C ALA A 121 -9.38 18.56 -1.57
N THR A 122 -10.12 18.62 -2.68
CA THR A 122 -11.57 18.93 -2.73
C THR A 122 -12.46 17.79 -2.25
N LYS A 123 -11.92 16.62 -1.92
CA LYS A 123 -12.67 15.45 -1.44
C LYS A 123 -12.07 14.94 -0.12
N PRO A 124 -12.86 14.30 0.76
CA PRO A 124 -12.39 13.81 2.05
C PRO A 124 -11.11 12.99 1.98
N GLN A 125 -11.01 12.06 1.03
CA GLN A 125 -9.85 11.20 0.89
C GLN A 125 -8.59 11.94 0.44
N TYR A 126 -8.72 13.01 -0.34
CA TYR A 126 -7.56 13.80 -0.77
C TYR A 126 -7.01 14.67 0.36
N TRP A 127 -7.90 15.13 1.23
CA TRP A 127 -7.52 15.91 2.41
C TRP A 127 -6.88 15.03 3.49
N TRP A 128 -7.58 13.98 3.91
CA TRP A 128 -7.19 13.24 5.11
C TRP A 128 -6.22 12.09 4.87
N ALA A 129 -6.26 11.43 3.69
CA ALA A 129 -5.38 10.28 3.51
C ALA A 129 -3.89 10.63 3.55
N PRO A 130 -3.39 11.73 2.95
CA PRO A 130 -2.00 12.15 3.10
C PRO A 130 -1.62 12.46 4.55
N MET A 131 -2.48 13.19 5.27
CA MET A 131 -2.23 13.56 6.68
C MET A 131 -2.19 12.32 7.59
N ILE A 132 -3.14 11.39 7.42
CA ILE A 132 -3.13 10.11 8.15
C ILE A 132 -1.89 9.29 7.80
N GLY A 133 -1.51 9.26 6.52
CA GLY A 133 -0.29 8.59 6.06
C GLY A 133 0.97 9.13 6.72
N LEU A 134 1.08 10.45 6.82
CA LEU A 134 2.19 11.17 7.43
C LEU A 134 2.39 10.74 8.89
N TYR A 135 1.33 10.74 9.70
CA TYR A 135 1.44 10.50 11.16
C TYR A 135 1.23 9.04 11.58
N THR A 136 0.92 8.12 10.67
CA THR A 136 0.73 6.70 11.03
C THR A 136 1.66 5.77 10.28
N GLY A 137 2.26 6.23 9.19
CA GLY A 137 3.00 5.37 8.27
C GLY A 137 2.16 4.23 7.71
N ALA A 138 0.83 4.34 7.74
CA ALA A 138 -0.07 3.32 7.23
C ALA A 138 0.07 3.15 5.71
N ARG A 139 -0.18 1.94 5.21
CA ARG A 139 -0.24 1.74 3.77
C ARG A 139 -1.46 2.44 3.19
N VAL A 140 -1.33 2.96 1.98
CA VAL A 140 -2.41 3.74 1.35
C VAL A 140 -3.77 3.02 1.36
N ASN A 141 -3.80 1.70 1.12
CA ASN A 141 -5.06 0.95 1.17
C ASN A 141 -5.59 0.76 2.60
N GLU A 142 -4.70 0.70 3.60
CA GLU A 142 -5.11 0.66 5.01
C GLU A 142 -5.87 1.94 5.39
N VAL A 143 -5.41 3.10 4.89
CA VAL A 143 -6.07 4.39 5.10
C VAL A 143 -7.37 4.49 4.29
N CYS A 144 -7.31 4.19 2.99
CA CYS A 144 -8.46 4.36 2.09
C CYS A 144 -9.67 3.46 2.41
N GLN A 145 -9.45 2.36 3.14
CA GLN A 145 -10.50 1.43 3.52
C GLN A 145 -11.06 1.65 4.94
N LEU A 146 -10.62 2.69 5.65
CA LEU A 146 -11.09 2.98 7.01
C LEU A 146 -12.60 3.14 7.08
N LYS A 147 -13.18 2.58 8.14
CA LYS A 147 -14.57 2.74 8.52
C LYS A 147 -14.69 3.71 9.70
N LEU A 148 -15.85 4.26 9.89
CA LEU A 148 -16.12 5.11 11.08
C LEU A 148 -15.93 4.34 12.39
N THR A 149 -16.23 3.04 12.38
CA THR A 149 -16.01 2.13 13.52
C THR A 149 -14.54 1.83 13.81
N ASP A 150 -13.63 2.21 12.90
CA ASP A 150 -12.18 2.08 13.11
C ASP A 150 -11.60 3.29 13.87
N ILE A 151 -12.39 4.36 14.05
CA ILE A 151 -12.02 5.51 14.89
C ILE A 151 -12.64 5.27 16.26
N ILE A 152 -11.79 4.95 17.22
CA ILE A 152 -12.20 4.48 18.54
C ILE A 152 -11.58 5.33 19.64
N GLU A 153 -12.24 5.38 20.78
CA GLU A 153 -11.68 5.97 21.98
C GLU A 153 -11.37 4.86 23.00
N GLU A 154 -10.11 4.74 23.37
CA GLU A 154 -9.66 3.83 24.42
C GLU A 154 -9.18 4.63 25.63
N ARG A 155 -9.98 4.70 26.70
CA ARG A 155 -9.62 5.35 27.97
C ARG A 155 -9.20 6.81 27.82
N GLY A 156 -9.94 7.57 27.05
CA GLY A 156 -9.68 8.98 26.80
C GLY A 156 -8.63 9.23 25.72
N ILE A 157 -8.11 8.18 25.04
CA ILE A 157 -7.16 8.31 23.94
C ILE A 157 -7.87 7.94 22.64
N TRP A 158 -7.97 8.90 21.74
CA TRP A 158 -8.48 8.64 20.39
C TRP A 158 -7.47 7.88 19.54
N CYS A 159 -7.93 6.84 18.89
CA CYS A 159 -7.10 5.90 18.13
C CYS A 159 -7.71 5.57 16.77
N ILE A 160 -6.84 5.19 15.81
CA ILE A 160 -7.21 4.56 14.55
C ILE A 160 -6.90 3.07 14.65
N ALA A 161 -7.90 2.22 14.45
CA ALA A 161 -7.75 0.77 14.40
C ALA A 161 -7.57 0.29 12.96
N PHE A 162 -6.34 0.00 12.56
CA PHE A 162 -6.06 -0.68 11.30
C PHE A 162 -6.33 -2.17 11.46
N GLN A 163 -7.51 -2.60 11.06
CA GLN A 163 -8.01 -3.95 11.27
C GLN A 163 -8.74 -4.48 10.04
N LYS A 164 -9.13 -5.74 10.10
CA LYS A 164 -9.91 -6.41 9.08
C LYS A 164 -11.25 -6.80 9.70
N THR A 165 -12.25 -6.01 9.40
CA THR A 165 -13.62 -6.28 9.86
C THR A 165 -14.53 -6.66 8.69
N VAL A 166 -15.55 -7.46 9.00
CA VAL A 166 -16.66 -7.75 8.10
C VAL A 166 -17.87 -7.02 8.65
N ASP A 167 -18.55 -6.26 7.80
CA ASP A 167 -19.78 -5.57 8.22
C ASP A 167 -20.87 -6.62 8.52
N LYS A 168 -21.32 -6.64 9.77
CA LYS A 168 -22.37 -7.57 10.20
C LYS A 168 -23.75 -7.19 9.64
N ASP A 169 -23.96 -5.90 9.37
CA ASP A 169 -25.24 -5.34 8.91
C ASP A 169 -25.55 -5.62 7.43
N LEU A 170 -24.59 -6.19 6.69
CA LEU A 170 -24.77 -6.63 5.32
C LEU A 170 -25.18 -8.12 5.21
N ASP A 171 -25.83 -8.64 6.23
CA ASP A 171 -26.13 -10.07 6.35
C ASP A 171 -27.07 -10.63 5.30
N ALA A 172 -27.90 -9.79 4.68
CA ALA A 172 -28.91 -10.23 3.73
C ALA A 172 -28.35 -10.63 2.35
N ASP A 173 -27.18 -10.08 1.93
CA ASP A 173 -26.63 -10.32 0.59
C ASP A 173 -25.13 -10.68 0.64
N PRO A 174 -24.77 -11.95 0.36
CA PRO A 174 -23.37 -12.38 0.33
C PRO A 174 -22.49 -11.59 -0.65
N LYS A 175 -23.08 -11.04 -1.73
CA LYS A 175 -22.36 -10.21 -2.71
C LYS A 175 -22.01 -8.85 -2.14
N LYS A 176 -22.89 -8.26 -1.32
CA LYS A 176 -22.63 -6.99 -0.64
C LYS A 176 -21.56 -7.12 0.45
N ARG A 177 -21.55 -8.22 1.22
CA ARG A 177 -20.49 -8.52 2.21
C ARG A 177 -19.10 -8.51 1.57
N ARG A 178 -18.97 -9.07 0.37
CA ARG A 178 -17.70 -9.10 -0.35
C ARG A 178 -17.24 -7.71 -0.78
N ARG A 179 -18.17 -6.80 -1.09
CA ARG A 179 -17.87 -5.43 -1.53
C ARG A 179 -17.39 -4.52 -0.40
N SER A 180 -17.83 -4.76 0.83
CA SER A 180 -17.42 -3.95 2.00
C SER A 180 -16.22 -4.52 2.76
N ARG A 181 -15.60 -5.59 2.28
CA ARG A 181 -14.48 -6.25 2.92
C ARG A 181 -13.23 -5.37 2.96
N GLN A 182 -12.61 -5.27 4.14
CA GLN A 182 -11.27 -4.72 4.29
C GLN A 182 -10.19 -5.77 3.95
N SER A 183 -9.06 -5.34 3.43
CA SER A 183 -7.91 -6.19 3.09
C SER A 183 -6.65 -5.71 3.78
N MET A 184 -5.97 -6.62 4.48
CA MET A 184 -4.67 -6.38 5.12
C MET A 184 -3.63 -7.33 4.53
N LYS A 185 -2.39 -6.86 4.38
CA LYS A 185 -1.30 -7.67 3.80
C LYS A 185 -0.96 -8.92 4.62
N GLY A 186 -1.27 -8.91 5.92
CA GLY A 186 -1.07 -10.02 6.84
C GLY A 186 -1.61 -9.69 8.23
N ALA A 187 -1.72 -10.70 9.09
CA ALA A 187 -2.20 -10.53 10.46
C ALA A 187 -1.34 -9.56 11.30
N GLY A 188 -0.03 -9.56 11.07
CA GLY A 188 0.90 -8.64 11.76
C GLY A 188 0.75 -7.16 11.41
N CYS A 189 -0.06 -6.83 10.37
CA CYS A 189 -0.35 -5.45 10.01
C CYS A 189 -1.52 -4.85 10.80
N MET A 190 -2.30 -5.68 11.52
CA MET A 190 -3.39 -5.22 12.38
C MET A 190 -2.81 -4.53 13.61
N ARG A 191 -3.26 -3.32 13.88
CA ARG A 191 -2.79 -2.49 14.98
C ARG A 191 -3.78 -1.38 15.29
N ILE A 192 -3.71 -0.88 16.51
CA ILE A 192 -4.42 0.31 16.93
C ILE A 192 -3.35 1.37 17.25
N ILE A 193 -3.48 2.56 16.69
CA ILE A 193 -2.51 3.64 16.83
C ILE A 193 -3.21 4.86 17.43
N PRO A 194 -2.65 5.52 18.45
CA PRO A 194 -3.13 6.82 18.89
C PRO A 194 -3.14 7.84 17.75
N ILE A 195 -4.15 8.67 17.69
CA ILE A 195 -4.20 9.78 16.74
C ILE A 195 -3.21 10.84 17.21
N ALA A 196 -2.24 11.15 16.35
CA ALA A 196 -1.24 12.16 16.65
C ALA A 196 -1.88 13.53 16.90
N LYS A 197 -1.32 14.30 17.82
CA LYS A 197 -1.83 15.62 18.19
C LYS A 197 -2.06 16.56 17.01
N PRO A 198 -1.15 16.67 16.02
CA PRO A 198 -1.39 17.53 14.85
C PRO A 198 -2.64 17.15 14.04
N LEU A 199 -3.00 15.87 13.97
CA LEU A 199 -4.25 15.45 13.32
C LEU A 199 -5.50 15.89 14.09
N LEU A 200 -5.45 15.82 15.42
CA LEU A 200 -6.54 16.31 16.27
C LEU A 200 -6.71 17.84 16.12
N GLU A 201 -5.60 18.57 16.13
CA GLU A 201 -5.58 20.03 15.97
C GLU A 201 -6.00 20.46 14.55
N ALA A 202 -5.73 19.64 13.53
CA ALA A 202 -6.23 19.85 12.18
C ALA A 202 -7.75 19.61 12.04
N GLY A 203 -8.44 19.13 13.09
CA GLY A 203 -9.90 18.94 13.10
C GLY A 203 -10.36 17.56 12.64
N PHE A 204 -9.54 16.52 12.84
CA PHE A 204 -9.89 15.17 12.38
C PHE A 204 -11.16 14.62 13.03
N LEU A 205 -11.38 14.88 14.32
CA LEU A 205 -12.60 14.39 14.99
C LEU A 205 -13.86 15.14 14.53
N GLU A 206 -13.75 16.43 14.25
CA GLU A 206 -14.85 17.22 13.65
C GLU A 206 -15.24 16.64 12.29
N PHE A 207 -14.24 16.25 11.48
CA PHE A 207 -14.50 15.56 10.23
C PHE A 207 -15.16 14.19 10.43
N VAL A 208 -14.74 13.41 11.41
CA VAL A 208 -15.35 12.11 11.73
C VAL A 208 -16.83 12.27 12.08
N GLU A 209 -17.18 13.31 12.86
CA GLU A 209 -18.58 13.59 13.18
C GLU A 209 -19.40 13.97 11.95
N ASP A 210 -18.86 14.85 11.09
CA ASP A 210 -19.53 15.16 9.81
C ASP A 210 -19.75 13.92 8.94
N MET A 211 -18.79 12.99 8.95
CA MET A 211 -18.94 11.73 8.21
C MET A 211 -19.98 10.79 8.83
N LYS A 212 -20.14 10.78 10.16
CA LYS A 212 -21.24 10.04 10.82
C LYS A 212 -22.60 10.56 10.41
N GLU A 213 -22.74 11.86 10.24
CA GLU A 213 -23.99 12.50 9.79
C GLU A 213 -24.42 12.05 8.36
N THR A 214 -23.47 11.59 7.52
CA THR A 214 -23.80 11.03 6.19
C THR A 214 -24.52 9.68 6.25
N GLY A 215 -24.49 8.98 7.39
CA GLY A 215 -25.03 7.63 7.55
C GLY A 215 -24.22 6.52 6.84
N HIS A 216 -23.12 6.86 6.19
CA HIS A 216 -22.30 5.88 5.48
C HIS A 216 -21.24 5.25 6.41
N PRO A 217 -21.00 3.92 6.36
CA PRO A 217 -20.11 3.25 7.32
C PRO A 217 -18.63 3.56 7.13
N ARG A 218 -18.23 4.07 5.96
CA ARG A 218 -16.82 4.34 5.63
C ARG A 218 -16.42 5.78 5.87
N LEU A 219 -15.18 5.96 6.27
CA LEU A 219 -14.58 7.29 6.42
C LEU A 219 -14.45 8.01 5.07
N PHE A 220 -14.30 7.26 3.97
CA PHE A 220 -14.15 7.80 2.60
C PHE A 220 -15.17 7.15 1.65
N PRO A 221 -16.45 7.57 1.67
CA PRO A 221 -17.53 6.94 0.91
C PRO A 221 -17.39 7.09 -0.61
N LEU A 222 -16.56 8.05 -1.07
CA LEU A 222 -16.30 8.31 -2.49
C LEU A 222 -15.20 7.41 -3.09
N LEU A 223 -14.66 6.46 -2.33
CA LEU A 223 -13.70 5.48 -2.81
C LEU A 223 -14.37 4.14 -3.09
N SER A 224 -14.24 3.65 -4.31
CA SER A 224 -14.72 2.32 -4.69
C SER A 224 -13.68 1.24 -4.42
N ALA A 225 -14.15 0.07 -4.00
CA ALA A 225 -13.34 -1.15 -4.07
C ALA A 225 -13.12 -1.56 -5.53
N GLY A 226 -11.90 -1.91 -5.89
CA GLY A 226 -11.65 -2.47 -7.22
C GLY A 226 -12.36 -3.82 -7.39
N VAL A 227 -12.84 -4.10 -8.59
CA VAL A 227 -13.52 -5.37 -8.93
C VAL A 227 -12.62 -6.17 -9.88
N ASN A 228 -12.43 -7.43 -9.61
CA ASN A 228 -11.83 -8.35 -10.55
C ASN A 228 -12.80 -8.57 -11.72
N ARG A 229 -12.38 -8.18 -12.93
CA ARG A 229 -13.23 -8.26 -14.13
C ARG A 229 -13.62 -9.69 -14.50
N THR A 230 -12.77 -10.66 -14.15
CA THR A 230 -12.99 -12.08 -14.48
C THR A 230 -13.94 -12.76 -13.50
N THR A 231 -13.78 -12.50 -12.19
CA THR A 231 -14.58 -13.19 -11.16
C THR A 231 -15.75 -12.36 -10.63
N GLY A 232 -15.83 -11.07 -10.97
CA GLY A 232 -16.80 -10.14 -10.40
C GLY A 232 -16.60 -9.86 -8.90
N GLU A 233 -15.56 -10.41 -8.29
CA GLU A 233 -15.28 -10.23 -6.87
C GLU A 233 -14.49 -8.96 -6.60
N THR A 234 -14.74 -8.34 -5.44
CA THR A 234 -13.93 -7.20 -5.01
C THR A 234 -12.52 -7.65 -4.62
N ASN A 235 -11.52 -6.92 -5.08
CA ASN A 235 -10.14 -7.06 -4.62
C ASN A 235 -9.84 -6.22 -3.36
N ALA A 236 -10.84 -5.51 -2.83
CA ALA A 236 -10.75 -4.60 -1.69
C ALA A 236 -9.63 -3.53 -1.83
N ARG A 237 -9.36 -3.08 -3.05
CA ARG A 237 -8.36 -2.03 -3.35
C ARG A 237 -9.02 -0.67 -3.47
N TYR A 238 -9.40 -0.09 -2.34
CA TYR A 238 -10.02 1.24 -2.27
C TYR A 238 -9.06 2.36 -2.68
N SER A 239 -7.75 2.12 -2.59
CA SER A 239 -6.74 3.12 -2.89
C SER A 239 -6.42 3.31 -4.38
N GLN A 240 -7.01 2.53 -5.29
CA GLN A 240 -6.58 2.50 -6.69
C GLN A 240 -6.65 3.87 -7.36
N GLN A 241 -7.81 4.53 -7.28
CA GLN A 241 -7.98 5.87 -7.87
C GLN A 241 -7.18 6.92 -7.10
N PHE A 242 -7.20 6.87 -5.76
CA PHE A 242 -6.45 7.79 -4.94
C PHE A 242 -4.95 7.81 -5.26
N VAL A 243 -4.34 6.65 -5.44
CA VAL A 243 -2.88 6.55 -5.77
C VAL A 243 -2.57 7.23 -7.09
N VAL A 244 -3.46 7.09 -8.09
CA VAL A 244 -3.29 7.76 -9.39
C VAL A 244 -3.36 9.27 -9.23
N ASP A 245 -4.35 9.77 -8.51
CA ASP A 245 -4.59 11.21 -8.36
C ASP A 245 -3.54 11.86 -7.45
N PHE A 246 -3.13 11.19 -6.38
CA PHE A 246 -2.03 11.65 -5.53
C PHE A 246 -0.69 11.66 -6.29
N GLY A 247 -0.44 10.65 -7.12
CA GLY A 247 0.75 10.63 -7.99
C GLY A 247 0.77 11.76 -9.02
N ARG A 248 -0.39 12.16 -9.55
CA ARG A 248 -0.51 13.36 -10.41
C ARG A 248 -0.26 14.65 -9.65
N TYR A 249 -0.78 14.74 -8.43
CA TYR A 249 -0.53 15.88 -7.54
C TYR A 249 0.96 16.03 -7.22
N LEU A 250 1.64 14.97 -6.80
CA LEU A 250 3.09 14.99 -6.57
C LEU A 250 3.85 15.40 -7.83
N LYS A 251 3.45 14.89 -8.99
CA LYS A 251 4.07 15.28 -10.27
C LYS A 251 3.89 16.77 -10.59
N SER A 252 2.73 17.36 -10.28
CA SER A 252 2.50 18.81 -10.48
C SER A 252 3.36 19.68 -9.56
N LEU A 253 3.80 19.14 -8.42
CA LEU A 253 4.75 19.76 -7.50
C LEU A 253 6.22 19.54 -7.88
N GLY A 254 6.50 18.83 -9.00
CA GLY A 254 7.86 18.56 -9.47
C GLY A 254 8.52 17.29 -8.95
N PHE A 255 7.80 16.46 -8.17
CA PHE A 255 8.38 15.21 -7.64
C PHE A 255 8.73 14.20 -8.73
N ALA A 256 9.85 13.52 -8.56
CA ALA A 256 10.33 12.50 -9.47
C ALA A 256 9.37 11.29 -9.58
N LYS A 257 9.36 10.63 -10.73
CA LYS A 257 8.57 9.41 -10.95
C LYS A 257 8.97 8.33 -9.95
N GLY A 258 7.96 7.77 -9.29
CA GLY A 258 8.13 6.64 -8.37
C GLY A 258 8.15 7.02 -6.90
N ILE A 259 8.16 8.31 -6.57
CA ILE A 259 7.82 8.81 -5.25
C ILE A 259 6.28 8.80 -5.14
N GLY A 260 5.75 8.38 -4.01
CA GLY A 260 4.32 8.28 -3.80
C GLY A 260 3.97 8.12 -2.33
N PHE A 261 2.73 7.78 -2.04
CA PHE A 261 2.18 7.70 -0.69
C PHE A 261 3.04 6.89 0.30
N HIS A 262 3.74 5.87 -0.19
CA HIS A 262 4.58 5.01 0.66
C HIS A 262 5.80 5.76 1.25
N ALA A 263 6.18 6.88 0.66
CA ALA A 263 7.25 7.73 1.17
C ALA A 263 6.93 8.27 2.57
N PHE A 264 5.68 8.60 2.90
CA PHE A 264 5.29 8.99 4.27
C PHE A 264 5.70 7.94 5.32
N ARG A 265 5.55 6.67 4.97
CA ARG A 265 5.94 5.58 5.86
C ARG A 265 7.46 5.46 6.02
N HIS A 266 8.21 5.70 4.96
CA HIS A 266 9.67 5.73 5.02
C HIS A 266 10.14 6.92 5.85
N THR A 267 9.58 8.11 5.61
CA THR A 267 9.86 9.31 6.39
C THR A 267 9.61 9.07 7.88
N LEU A 268 8.40 8.65 8.26
CA LEU A 268 8.08 8.38 9.67
C LEU A 268 9.04 7.34 10.30
N ALA A 269 9.31 6.23 9.61
CA ALA A 269 10.18 5.19 10.14
C ALA A 269 11.61 5.66 10.30
N THR A 270 12.14 6.43 9.34
CA THR A 270 13.50 6.97 9.37
C THR A 270 13.64 8.03 10.48
N GLU A 271 12.69 8.94 10.61
CA GLU A 271 12.73 9.97 11.65
C GLU A 271 12.64 9.36 13.06
N LEU A 272 11.81 8.33 13.25
CA LEU A 272 11.76 7.63 14.53
C LEU A 272 13.06 6.89 14.84
N ASP A 273 13.72 6.33 13.83
CA ASP A 273 15.03 5.67 13.98
C ASP A 273 16.14 6.69 14.31
N VAL A 274 16.15 7.83 13.63
CA VAL A 274 17.06 8.96 13.90
C VAL A 274 16.89 9.52 15.32
N ASN A 275 15.66 9.48 15.86
CA ASN A 275 15.34 9.87 17.23
C ASN A 275 15.50 8.71 18.24
N ASP A 276 16.31 7.69 17.93
CA ASP A 276 16.63 6.55 18.78
C ASP A 276 15.41 5.74 19.28
N VAL A 277 14.28 5.78 18.56
CA VAL A 277 13.12 4.94 18.88
C VAL A 277 13.44 3.49 18.52
N PRO A 278 13.33 2.55 19.46
CA PRO A 278 13.63 1.14 19.18
C PRO A 278 12.83 0.59 18.00
N GLU A 279 13.46 -0.18 17.11
CA GLU A 279 12.84 -0.78 15.90
C GLU A 279 11.51 -1.50 16.21
N LYS A 280 11.43 -2.15 17.37
CA LYS A 280 10.20 -2.82 17.84
C LYS A 280 9.06 -1.84 18.09
N GLU A 281 9.35 -0.63 18.54
CA GLU A 281 8.36 0.42 18.78
C GLU A 281 7.98 1.12 17.48
N ILE A 282 8.93 1.37 16.59
CA ILE A 282 8.67 1.82 15.21
C ILE A 282 7.71 0.85 14.52
N ALA A 283 7.93 -0.45 14.71
CA ALA A 283 7.05 -1.47 14.14
C ALA A 283 5.65 -1.51 14.77
N LEU A 284 5.47 -1.10 16.04
CA LEU A 284 4.15 -0.95 16.66
C LEU A 284 3.33 0.19 16.02
N VAL A 285 3.99 1.25 15.57
CA VAL A 285 3.35 2.37 14.87
C VAL A 285 3.11 2.01 13.41
N THR A 286 4.15 1.67 12.70
CA THR A 286 4.10 1.46 11.25
C THR A 286 3.44 0.16 10.83
N GLY A 287 3.39 -0.88 11.69
CA GLY A 287 2.90 -2.21 11.33
C GLY A 287 3.86 -2.95 10.37
N HIS A 288 5.17 -2.69 10.47
CA HIS A 288 6.15 -3.56 9.83
C HIS A 288 6.10 -4.94 10.48
N SER A 289 6.05 -6.01 9.68
CA SER A 289 6.36 -7.33 10.19
C SER A 289 7.88 -7.40 10.33
N THR A 290 8.37 -7.47 11.53
CA THR A 290 9.69 -8.01 11.80
C THR A 290 9.73 -9.46 11.30
N ASP A 291 10.92 -9.97 10.92
CA ASP A 291 11.14 -11.27 10.25
C ASP A 291 10.12 -12.35 10.67
N PRO A 292 9.51 -13.11 9.72
CA PRO A 292 8.61 -14.22 10.03
C PRO A 292 9.22 -15.32 10.91
N ARG A 293 10.55 -15.38 10.97
CA ARG A 293 11.33 -16.27 11.85
C ARG A 293 11.49 -15.73 13.26
N ASP A 294 11.13 -14.45 13.49
CA ASP A 294 11.28 -13.84 14.78
C ASP A 294 10.14 -14.28 15.70
N ARG A 295 10.48 -14.96 16.80
CA ARG A 295 9.54 -15.35 17.89
C ARG A 295 8.73 -14.16 18.42
N VAL A 296 9.14 -12.94 18.12
CA VAL A 296 8.46 -11.69 18.43
C VAL A 296 7.10 -11.60 17.73
N GLN A 297 6.89 -12.23 16.57
CA GLN A 297 5.58 -12.24 15.91
C GLN A 297 4.55 -13.04 16.72
N VAL A 298 4.96 -14.16 17.30
CA VAL A 298 4.14 -14.97 18.22
C VAL A 298 3.89 -14.21 19.52
N LEU A 299 4.90 -13.51 20.05
CA LEU A 299 4.78 -12.62 21.20
C LEU A 299 3.79 -11.47 20.95
N ARG A 300 3.79 -10.86 19.75
CA ARG A 300 2.83 -9.80 19.39
C ARG A 300 1.41 -10.33 19.27
N GLN A 301 1.21 -11.49 18.65
CA GLN A 301 -0.12 -12.07 18.49
C GLN A 301 -0.73 -12.57 19.80
N HIS A 302 0.09 -13.07 20.73
CA HIS A 302 -0.42 -13.73 21.93
C HIS A 302 -0.17 -12.98 23.25
N TYR A 303 0.83 -12.10 23.33
CA TYR A 303 1.23 -11.47 24.60
C TYR A 303 1.08 -9.96 24.64
N LEU A 304 1.28 -9.24 23.54
CA LEU A 304 1.18 -7.76 23.56
C LEU A 304 -0.26 -7.26 23.62
N HIS A 305 -1.23 -8.09 23.21
CA HIS A 305 -2.65 -7.77 23.39
C HIS A 305 -3.11 -7.81 24.87
N LYS A 306 -2.31 -8.40 25.76
CA LYS A 306 -2.66 -8.51 27.19
C LYS A 306 -2.42 -7.23 28.00
N LYS A 307 -1.66 -6.25 27.44
CA LYS A 307 -1.43 -4.94 28.09
C LYS A 307 -1.55 -3.80 27.07
N PRO A 308 -2.76 -3.51 26.55
CA PRO A 308 -2.95 -2.45 25.53
C PRO A 308 -2.42 -1.10 25.97
N GLN A 309 -2.48 -0.78 27.25
CA GLN A 309 -1.99 0.49 27.81
C GLN A 309 -0.49 0.71 27.62
N VAL A 310 0.32 -0.31 27.88
CA VAL A 310 1.78 -0.21 27.71
C VAL A 310 2.11 0.01 26.23
N THR A 311 1.38 -0.64 25.31
CA THR A 311 1.55 -0.45 23.88
C THR A 311 1.16 0.96 23.47
N ARG A 312 0.03 1.51 23.99
CA ARG A 312 -0.41 2.88 23.68
C ARG A 312 0.57 3.92 24.19
N SER A 313 1.06 3.76 25.43
CA SER A 313 2.08 4.65 25.99
C SER A 313 3.32 4.72 25.13
N LYS A 314 3.86 3.57 24.69
CA LYS A 314 5.02 3.50 23.81
C LYS A 314 4.77 4.14 22.42
N GLN A 315 3.59 3.93 21.86
CA GLN A 315 3.21 4.55 20.61
C GLN A 315 3.08 6.07 20.74
N ILE A 316 2.51 6.57 21.83
CA ILE A 316 2.41 8.01 22.12
C ILE A 316 3.81 8.59 22.23
N SER A 317 4.67 8.01 23.08
CA SER A 317 6.04 8.52 23.25
C SER A 317 6.82 8.53 21.92
N ALA A 318 6.66 7.50 21.08
CA ALA A 318 7.27 7.48 19.76
C ALA A 318 6.72 8.58 18.85
N LEU A 319 5.40 8.78 18.81
CA LEU A 319 4.76 9.81 17.98
C LEU A 319 5.06 11.24 18.48
N GLU A 320 5.32 11.44 19.76
CA GLU A 320 5.76 12.72 20.31
C GLU A 320 7.17 13.12 19.85
N LEU A 321 8.02 12.13 19.54
CA LEU A 321 9.33 12.36 18.95
C LEU A 321 9.27 12.61 17.44
N TYR A 322 8.15 12.33 16.77
CA TYR A 322 7.95 12.59 15.36
C TYR A 322 7.34 13.98 15.16
N GLN A 323 8.18 14.94 14.85
CA GLN A 323 7.79 16.35 14.69
C GLN A 323 8.23 16.88 13.31
N PRO A 324 7.61 16.42 12.22
CA PRO A 324 7.92 16.92 10.89
C PRO A 324 7.62 18.43 10.83
N ASN A 325 8.53 19.20 10.22
CA ASN A 325 8.39 20.64 10.10
C ASN A 325 7.37 21.01 9.01
N VAL A 326 6.11 20.74 9.29
CA VAL A 326 4.97 21.01 8.40
C VAL A 326 3.77 21.48 9.19
N GLU A 327 3.09 22.51 8.68
CA GLU A 327 1.83 22.99 9.21
C GLU A 327 0.68 22.37 8.40
N LEU A 328 -0.22 21.65 9.09
CA LEU A 328 -1.39 21.04 8.44
C LEU A 328 -2.52 22.08 8.31
N PRO A 329 -3.17 22.17 7.15
CA PRO A 329 -4.36 22.99 7.00
C PRO A 329 -5.51 22.46 7.87
N ARG A 330 -6.22 23.37 8.54
CA ARG A 330 -7.31 23.03 9.44
C ARG A 330 -8.60 22.73 8.68
N TYR A 331 -9.26 21.65 9.05
CA TYR A 331 -10.59 21.28 8.59
C TYR A 331 -11.65 22.24 9.12
N GLN A 332 -12.63 22.56 8.27
CA GLN A 332 -13.82 23.31 8.66
C GLN A 332 -15.06 22.41 8.52
N ARG A 333 -15.90 22.38 9.54
CA ARG A 333 -17.14 21.61 9.51
C ARG A 333 -17.96 21.90 8.27
N GLY A 334 -18.46 20.84 7.64
CA GLY A 334 -19.21 20.95 6.39
C GLY A 334 -18.37 21.25 5.13
N GLN A 335 -17.05 21.33 5.22
CA GLN A 335 -16.16 21.62 4.09
C GLN A 335 -16.41 20.72 2.87
N PHE A 336 -16.83 19.49 3.08
CA PHE A 336 -17.11 18.54 2.01
C PHE A 336 -18.59 18.34 1.72
N ALA A 337 -19.49 19.14 2.30
CA ALA A 337 -20.93 18.99 2.17
C ALA A 337 -21.37 18.94 0.70
N SER A 338 -20.81 19.78 -0.17
CA SER A 338 -21.16 19.81 -1.59
C SER A 338 -20.83 18.51 -2.34
N CYS A 339 -19.69 17.88 -2.06
CA CYS A 339 -19.30 16.62 -2.71
C CYS A 339 -19.97 15.38 -2.08
N LEU A 340 -20.50 15.51 -0.86
CA LEU A 340 -21.20 14.47 -0.10
C LEU A 340 -22.74 14.60 -0.20
N ALA A 341 -23.27 15.65 -0.81
CA ALA A 341 -24.72 15.88 -0.93
C ALA A 341 -25.45 14.78 -1.73
N ASP A 342 -24.77 14.12 -2.66
CA ASP A 342 -25.36 13.08 -3.50
C ASP A 342 -24.88 11.69 -3.02
N SER A 343 -25.70 11.05 -2.18
CA SER A 343 -25.43 9.70 -1.66
C SER A 343 -25.36 8.62 -2.74
N ASN A 344 -25.91 8.86 -3.96
CA ASN A 344 -25.78 7.92 -5.08
C ASN A 344 -24.33 7.79 -5.57
N LYS A 345 -23.45 8.73 -5.21
CA LYS A 345 -22.02 8.69 -5.50
C LYS A 345 -21.23 7.87 -4.48
N PHE A 346 -21.86 7.41 -3.40
CA PHE A 346 -21.20 6.60 -2.40
C PHE A 346 -21.02 5.16 -2.89
N TYR A 347 -19.88 4.60 -2.58
CA TYR A 347 -19.55 3.22 -2.90
C TYR A 347 -19.66 2.34 -1.65
N PRO A 348 -20.23 1.15 -1.77
CA PRO A 348 -20.37 0.23 -0.64
C PRO A 348 -19.06 -0.25 -0.05
#